data_de8f8e7f3cf77267319770da5f1fa149
#
_entry.id   de8f8e7f3cf77267319770da5f1fa149
#
_cell.length_a   1.000
_cell.length_b   1.000
_cell.length_c   1.000
_cell.angle_alpha   90.00
_cell.angle_beta   90.00
_cell.angle_gamma   90.00
#
_symmetry.space_group_name_H-M   'P 1'
#
loop_
_entity.id
_entity.type
_entity.pdbx_description
1 polymer ?
#
loop_
_entity_poly.entity_id
_entity_poly.type
_entity_poly.pdbx_seq_one_letter_code
_entity_poly.pdbx_strand_id
1 'polypeptide(L)'
;MKKIIIMLFCALSVAQAQKTGSLSIQFDNYVGSDPLVLNAKKYTNANGNEFTVSLFQYYISNVKLTRQDGSTFTVPQDQSYFLIRESKNESKTITLTDIPKGKYTGISFTIGIDSARSSADISKRKGCLDVAGEAQDMYWAWNSGYIFVKMEGASPQSVEKNNIFMYHIGLFGGIGNKKTLNNIKYATINFGDAVFRVKSDKNTSVVHIKADALKLMNGQTNVDIAKNPAVMGGPFSARIAENYQTMFSFSGISPAFSVNAANKEKLGMN
;
A
#
# COMPACT_ATOMS: atom_id res chain seq x y z
N MET A 1 -41.38 60.40 -2.85
CA MET A 1 -40.50 59.34 -3.38
C MET A 1 -39.62 58.85 -2.24
N LYS A 2 -39.91 57.65 -1.67
CA LYS A 2 -39.10 57.06 -0.58
C LYS A 2 -37.97 56.26 -1.19
N LYS A 3 -36.73 56.65 -0.91
CA LYS A 3 -35.51 55.87 -1.33
C LYS A 3 -35.31 54.72 -0.34
N ILE A 4 -35.44 53.48 -0.82
CA ILE A 4 -35.13 52.27 -0.09
C ILE A 4 -33.62 52.05 -0.29
N ILE A 5 -32.83 52.16 0.79
CA ILE A 5 -31.42 51.78 0.81
C ILE A 5 -31.35 50.29 1.18
N ILE A 6 -31.01 49.44 0.21
CA ILE A 6 -30.75 48.03 0.44
C ILE A 6 -29.28 47.92 0.94
N MET A 7 -29.11 47.67 2.23
CA MET A 7 -27.79 47.29 2.80
C MET A 7 -27.49 45.86 2.45
N LEU A 8 -26.52 45.66 1.54
CA LEU A 8 -25.99 44.34 1.19
C LEU A 8 -25.01 43.92 2.30
N PHE A 9 -25.44 43.01 3.18
CA PHE A 9 -24.59 42.39 4.18
C PHE A 9 -23.71 41.34 3.48
N CYS A 10 -22.46 41.68 3.13
CA CYS A 10 -21.45 40.70 2.74
C CYS A 10 -21.00 39.93 4.01
N ALA A 11 -21.53 38.72 4.22
CA ALA A 11 -21.01 37.82 5.20
C ALA A 11 -19.61 37.31 4.73
N LEU A 12 -18.56 37.90 5.25
CA LEU A 12 -17.21 37.39 5.14
C LEU A 12 -17.11 36.07 5.92
N SER A 13 -17.25 34.96 5.24
CA SER A 13 -16.90 33.63 5.81
C SER A 13 -15.40 33.58 6.03
N VAL A 14 -14.95 33.82 7.25
CA VAL A 14 -13.55 33.53 7.64
C VAL A 14 -13.39 32.02 7.63
N ALA A 15 -12.82 31.49 6.57
CA ALA A 15 -12.41 30.08 6.51
C ALA A 15 -11.31 29.89 7.57
N GLN A 16 -11.68 29.37 8.73
CA GLN A 16 -10.72 29.01 9.77
C GLN A 16 -9.86 27.85 9.21
N ALA A 17 -8.56 28.07 9.00
CA ALA A 17 -7.66 27.02 8.56
C ALA A 17 -7.72 25.85 9.55
N GLN A 18 -8.17 24.71 9.08
CA GLN A 18 -8.27 23.49 9.90
C GLN A 18 -6.87 23.09 10.38
N LYS A 19 -6.68 23.00 11.68
CA LYS A 19 -5.39 22.54 12.26
C LYS A 19 -5.11 21.12 11.81
N THR A 20 -3.93 20.87 11.26
CA THR A 20 -3.48 19.58 10.75
C THR A 20 -2.40 18.95 11.63
N GLY A 21 -1.99 17.74 11.30
CA GLY A 21 -0.92 16.99 11.89
C GLY A 21 -0.50 15.86 10.95
N SER A 22 0.22 14.87 11.46
CA SER A 22 0.69 13.72 10.68
C SER A 22 0.21 12.39 11.27
N LEU A 23 0.21 11.35 10.42
CA LEU A 23 -0.10 9.98 10.75
C LEU A 23 0.92 9.06 10.10
N SER A 24 1.62 8.22 10.89
CA SER A 24 2.51 7.19 10.36
C SER A 24 1.84 5.84 10.37
N ILE A 25 2.07 5.09 9.29
CA ILE A 25 1.57 3.73 9.08
C ILE A 25 2.77 2.85 8.78
N GLN A 26 2.91 1.77 9.53
CA GLN A 26 3.91 0.73 9.33
C GLN A 26 3.23 -0.46 8.67
N PHE A 27 3.76 -0.91 7.53
CA PHE A 27 3.36 -2.16 6.90
C PHE A 27 4.30 -3.27 7.37
N ASP A 28 3.76 -4.22 8.14
CA ASP A 28 4.48 -5.36 8.67
C ASP A 28 4.20 -6.57 7.76
N ASN A 29 5.21 -6.99 6.98
CA ASN A 29 5.05 -8.08 6.03
C ASN A 29 5.21 -9.44 6.70
N TYR A 30 4.25 -10.34 6.41
CA TYR A 30 4.16 -11.69 6.96
C TYR A 30 3.95 -12.72 5.84
N VAL A 31 4.19 -13.98 6.17
CA VAL A 31 3.72 -15.14 5.41
C VAL A 31 2.93 -16.02 6.38
N GLY A 32 1.60 -15.91 6.35
CA GLY A 32 0.73 -16.52 7.34
C GLY A 32 0.89 -15.87 8.72
N SER A 33 1.31 -16.66 9.71
CA SER A 33 1.58 -16.18 11.08
C SER A 33 3.00 -15.66 11.29
N ASP A 34 3.91 -15.95 10.37
CA ASP A 34 5.33 -15.69 10.53
C ASP A 34 5.76 -14.38 9.87
N PRO A 35 6.64 -13.58 10.50
CA PRO A 35 7.29 -12.47 9.81
C PRO A 35 7.96 -12.95 8.52
N LEU A 36 7.82 -12.16 7.45
CA LEU A 36 8.47 -12.45 6.19
C LEU A 36 9.98 -12.25 6.32
N VAL A 37 10.75 -13.29 5.97
CA VAL A 37 12.22 -13.27 5.95
C VAL A 37 12.68 -13.67 4.55
N LEU A 38 13.34 -12.75 3.86
CA LEU A 38 13.82 -12.99 2.50
C LEU A 38 14.98 -14.01 2.49
N ASN A 39 14.92 -14.92 1.52
CA ASN A 39 15.97 -15.90 1.16
C ASN A 39 16.33 -16.95 2.24
N ALA A 40 15.74 -16.88 3.42
CA ALA A 40 16.17 -17.75 4.54
C ALA A 40 15.06 -18.69 5.02
N LYS A 41 13.84 -18.21 5.17
CA LYS A 41 12.75 -19.00 5.76
C LYS A 41 11.95 -19.75 4.71
N LYS A 42 11.69 -21.02 4.96
CA LYS A 42 10.76 -21.84 4.18
C LYS A 42 9.34 -21.65 4.70
N TYR A 43 8.41 -21.58 3.78
CA TYR A 43 6.97 -21.48 4.02
C TYR A 43 6.26 -22.56 3.22
N THR A 44 4.98 -22.76 3.52
CA THR A 44 4.14 -23.73 2.80
C THR A 44 2.81 -23.08 2.45
N ASN A 45 2.36 -23.22 1.21
CA ASN A 45 1.03 -22.75 0.79
C ASN A 45 -0.06 -23.82 0.99
N ALA A 46 -1.33 -23.46 0.70
CA ALA A 46 -2.47 -24.37 0.89
C ALA A 46 -2.43 -25.62 0.00
N ASN A 47 -1.67 -25.63 -1.08
CA ASN A 47 -1.47 -26.81 -1.93
C ASN A 47 -0.29 -27.69 -1.46
N GLY A 48 0.31 -27.39 -0.30
CA GLY A 48 1.47 -28.11 0.21
C GLY A 48 2.78 -27.81 -0.51
N ASN A 49 2.81 -26.75 -1.35
CA ASN A 49 4.06 -26.35 -1.99
C ASN A 49 4.96 -25.63 -0.98
N GLU A 50 6.16 -26.16 -0.78
CA GLU A 50 7.22 -25.46 -0.02
C GLU A 50 7.82 -24.33 -0.88
N PHE A 51 8.12 -23.18 -0.26
CA PHE A 51 8.75 -22.06 -0.97
C PHE A 51 9.55 -21.17 -0.03
N THR A 52 10.50 -20.43 -0.61
CA THR A 52 11.17 -19.27 0.01
C THR A 52 10.79 -18.03 -0.77
N VAL A 53 10.81 -16.86 -0.14
CA VAL A 53 10.58 -15.57 -0.78
C VAL A 53 11.90 -14.85 -0.94
N SER A 54 12.25 -14.45 -2.16
CA SER A 54 13.45 -13.66 -2.45
C SER A 54 13.14 -12.18 -2.65
N LEU A 55 11.90 -11.86 -3.03
CA LEU A 55 11.43 -10.50 -3.26
C LEU A 55 9.95 -10.39 -2.94
N PHE A 56 9.58 -9.32 -2.20
CA PHE A 56 8.19 -8.94 -1.99
C PHE A 56 8.07 -7.42 -1.96
N GLN A 57 7.24 -6.88 -2.86
CA GLN A 57 6.98 -5.45 -2.95
C GLN A 57 5.63 -5.17 -3.58
N TYR A 58 5.03 -4.02 -3.21
CA TYR A 58 3.70 -3.66 -3.68
C TYR A 58 3.44 -2.16 -3.58
N TYR A 59 2.50 -1.67 -4.40
CA TYR A 59 2.01 -0.29 -4.35
C TYR A 59 0.78 -0.16 -3.47
N ILE A 60 0.79 0.90 -2.66
CA ILE A 60 -0.37 1.44 -1.95
C ILE A 60 -0.64 2.83 -2.53
N SER A 61 -1.90 3.11 -2.86
CA SER A 61 -2.28 4.43 -3.37
C SER A 61 -3.69 4.87 -2.96
N ASN A 62 -4.02 6.14 -3.21
CA ASN A 62 -5.35 6.70 -2.99
C ASN A 62 -5.88 6.46 -1.56
N VAL A 63 -5.09 6.81 -0.56
CA VAL A 63 -5.39 6.58 0.85
C VAL A 63 -6.56 7.46 1.31
N LYS A 64 -7.49 6.84 2.04
CA LYS A 64 -8.59 7.51 2.75
C LYS A 64 -8.57 7.09 4.21
N LEU A 65 -8.82 8.03 5.10
CA LEU A 65 -8.90 7.81 6.54
C LEU A 65 -10.34 7.95 7.00
N THR A 66 -10.85 6.98 7.76
CA THR A 66 -12.19 7.03 8.36
C THR A 66 -12.09 7.64 9.74
N ARG A 67 -12.88 8.68 10.01
CA ARG A 67 -12.98 9.33 11.32
C ARG A 67 -13.94 8.58 12.23
N GLN A 68 -13.84 8.84 13.53
CA GLN A 68 -14.72 8.24 14.53
C GLN A 68 -16.20 8.58 14.34
N ASP A 69 -16.52 9.70 13.72
CA ASP A 69 -17.89 10.12 13.37
C ASP A 69 -18.40 9.48 12.05
N GLY A 70 -17.62 8.60 11.43
CA GLY A 70 -17.94 7.94 10.16
C GLY A 70 -17.57 8.75 8.92
N SER A 71 -17.22 10.03 9.05
CA SER A 71 -16.76 10.83 7.92
C SER A 71 -15.39 10.36 7.42
N THR A 72 -15.05 10.68 6.16
CA THR A 72 -13.77 10.29 5.57
C THR A 72 -12.94 11.52 5.22
N PHE A 73 -11.63 11.38 5.38
CA PHE A 73 -10.63 12.30 4.84
C PHE A 73 -9.87 11.60 3.73
N THR A 74 -9.88 12.18 2.52
CA THR A 74 -9.10 11.66 1.39
C THR A 74 -7.76 12.38 1.35
N VAL A 75 -6.67 11.63 1.42
CA VAL A 75 -5.31 12.16 1.23
C VAL A 75 -5.19 12.67 -0.20
N PRO A 76 -4.64 13.89 -0.43
CA PRO A 76 -4.44 14.41 -1.78
C PRO A 76 -3.72 13.40 -2.67
N GLN A 77 -4.20 13.22 -3.91
CA GLN A 77 -3.75 12.14 -4.78
C GLN A 77 -2.24 12.14 -5.01
N ASP A 78 -1.64 13.32 -5.22
CA ASP A 78 -0.19 13.42 -5.46
C ASP A 78 0.67 13.10 -4.22
N GLN A 79 0.07 13.05 -3.03
CA GLN A 79 0.70 12.66 -1.77
C GLN A 79 0.34 11.22 -1.35
N SER A 80 -0.29 10.45 -2.23
CA SER A 80 -0.91 9.18 -1.89
C SER A 80 -0.47 8.03 -2.78
N TYR A 81 0.83 7.97 -3.11
CA TYR A 81 1.47 6.85 -3.82
C TYR A 81 2.70 6.40 -3.04
N PHE A 82 2.74 5.12 -2.71
CA PHE A 82 3.80 4.52 -1.90
C PHE A 82 4.20 3.17 -2.46
N LEU A 83 5.50 2.93 -2.57
CA LEU A 83 6.05 1.63 -2.95
C LEU A 83 6.68 0.98 -1.72
N ILE A 84 6.04 -0.06 -1.23
CA ILE A 84 6.50 -0.83 -0.08
C ILE A 84 7.39 -1.97 -0.56
N ARG A 85 8.60 -2.06 -0.02
CA ARG A 85 9.61 -3.09 -0.37
C ARG A 85 10.07 -3.79 0.90
N GLU A 86 9.98 -5.12 0.95
CA GLU A 86 10.52 -5.87 2.10
C GLU A 86 12.01 -5.67 2.29
N SER A 87 12.76 -5.51 1.21
CA SER A 87 14.21 -5.28 1.24
C SER A 87 14.64 -3.89 1.74
N LYS A 88 13.69 -2.94 1.89
CA LYS A 88 13.95 -1.54 2.30
C LYS A 88 13.11 -1.18 3.52
N ASN A 89 13.66 -1.24 4.72
CA ASN A 89 12.94 -0.98 5.97
C ASN A 89 12.27 0.40 5.99
N GLU A 90 12.93 1.42 5.45
CA GLU A 90 12.40 2.78 5.37
C GLU A 90 11.13 2.89 4.52
N SER A 91 10.97 2.05 3.50
CA SER A 91 9.78 2.05 2.65
C SER A 91 8.54 1.46 3.35
N LYS A 92 8.74 0.65 4.39
CA LYS A 92 7.64 0.00 5.13
C LYS A 92 6.90 0.96 6.06
N THR A 93 7.46 2.13 6.34
CA THR A 93 6.78 3.18 7.11
C THR A 93 6.45 4.35 6.21
N ILE A 94 5.18 4.64 6.04
CA ILE A 94 4.72 5.84 5.34
C ILE A 94 4.23 6.88 6.35
N THR A 95 4.47 8.16 6.05
CA THR A 95 3.97 9.28 6.85
C THR A 95 3.06 10.14 5.99
N LEU A 96 1.81 10.22 6.39
CA LEU A 96 0.81 11.11 5.78
C LEU A 96 0.86 12.44 6.52
N THR A 97 1.03 13.53 5.79
CA THR A 97 1.05 14.92 6.31
C THR A 97 -0.26 15.63 6.05
N ASP A 98 -0.44 16.79 6.67
CA ASP A 98 -1.61 17.65 6.50
C ASP A 98 -2.94 16.97 6.83
N ILE A 99 -2.90 15.96 7.68
CA ILE A 99 -4.09 15.24 8.12
C ILE A 99 -4.84 16.10 9.14
N PRO A 100 -6.13 16.40 8.96
CA PRO A 100 -6.92 17.15 9.93
C PRO A 100 -6.84 16.53 11.32
N LYS A 101 -6.66 17.37 12.36
CA LYS A 101 -6.66 16.88 13.75
C LYS A 101 -7.99 16.18 14.05
N GLY A 102 -7.91 15.06 14.77
CA GLY A 102 -9.09 14.28 15.07
C GLY A 102 -8.78 12.85 15.49
N LYS A 103 -9.85 12.07 15.58
CA LYS A 103 -9.82 10.65 15.92
C LYS A 103 -10.15 9.83 14.67
N TYR A 104 -9.33 8.84 14.38
CA TYR A 104 -9.46 7.98 13.21
C TYR A 104 -9.58 6.52 13.64
N THR A 105 -10.51 5.79 13.02
CA THR A 105 -10.89 4.41 13.36
C THR A 105 -10.68 3.45 12.21
N GLY A 106 -10.19 3.93 11.06
CA GLY A 106 -9.95 3.08 9.91
C GLY A 106 -9.18 3.76 8.80
N ILE A 107 -8.73 2.95 7.86
CA ILE A 107 -8.04 3.34 6.64
C ILE A 107 -8.56 2.51 5.47
N SER A 108 -8.64 3.12 4.30
CA SER A 108 -8.80 2.39 3.05
C SER A 108 -7.83 2.91 2.01
N PHE A 109 -7.44 2.04 1.09
CA PHE A 109 -6.50 2.38 0.03
C PHE A 109 -6.65 1.46 -1.19
N THR A 110 -6.09 1.88 -2.30
CA THR A 110 -5.94 1.08 -3.50
C THR A 110 -4.67 0.23 -3.40
N ILE A 111 -4.76 -1.04 -3.74
CA ILE A 111 -3.63 -1.94 -3.99
C ILE A 111 -3.31 -1.81 -5.48
N GLY A 112 -2.19 -1.16 -5.78
CA GLY A 112 -1.79 -0.82 -7.15
C GLY A 112 -1.83 0.69 -7.44
N ILE A 113 -1.78 1.03 -8.72
CA ILE A 113 -1.81 2.41 -9.22
C ILE A 113 -3.08 2.59 -10.05
N ASP A 114 -3.88 3.60 -9.74
CA ASP A 114 -5.13 3.88 -10.42
C ASP A 114 -4.94 4.14 -11.93
N SER A 115 -6.00 3.92 -12.70
CA SER A 115 -5.96 4.00 -14.16
C SER A 115 -5.60 5.40 -14.67
N ALA A 116 -6.04 6.46 -13.96
CA ALA A 116 -5.74 7.84 -14.34
C ALA A 116 -4.24 8.13 -14.23
N ARG A 117 -3.60 7.70 -13.12
CA ARG A 117 -2.16 7.85 -12.94
C ARG A 117 -1.35 6.91 -13.85
N SER A 118 -1.80 5.67 -14.04
CA SER A 118 -1.16 4.70 -14.94
C SER A 118 -1.16 5.16 -16.39
N SER A 119 -2.18 5.91 -16.84
CA SER A 119 -2.29 6.46 -18.19
C SER A 119 -1.77 7.90 -18.32
N ALA A 120 -1.37 8.54 -17.22
CA ALA A 120 -0.86 9.91 -17.24
C ALA A 120 0.47 10.02 -17.99
N ASP A 121 0.77 11.24 -18.45
CA ASP A 121 2.07 11.57 -19.05
C ASP A 121 3.22 11.18 -18.12
N ILE A 122 4.35 10.79 -18.70
CA ILE A 122 5.54 10.33 -17.97
C ILE A 122 6.08 11.41 -17.00
N SER A 123 5.92 12.69 -17.34
CA SER A 123 6.30 13.82 -16.49
C SER A 123 5.53 13.89 -15.16
N LYS A 124 4.39 13.22 -15.08
CA LYS A 124 3.57 13.08 -13.86
C LYS A 124 4.01 11.91 -12.97
N ARG A 125 4.95 11.09 -13.44
CA ARG A 125 5.43 9.87 -12.76
C ARG A 125 6.70 10.20 -11.98
N LYS A 126 6.53 10.72 -10.76
CA LYS A 126 7.63 11.16 -9.88
C LYS A 126 7.74 10.29 -8.64
N GLY A 127 8.90 10.33 -7.96
CA GLY A 127 9.16 9.57 -6.74
C GLY A 127 9.01 8.06 -6.99
N CYS A 128 8.23 7.38 -6.18
CA CYS A 128 8.01 5.93 -6.31
C CYS A 128 7.32 5.51 -7.63
N LEU A 129 6.87 6.45 -8.46
CA LEU A 129 6.29 6.20 -9.79
C LEU A 129 7.26 6.52 -10.93
N ASP A 130 8.47 7.00 -10.64
CA ASP A 130 9.47 7.30 -11.67
C ASP A 130 9.99 6.01 -12.30
N VAL A 131 9.62 5.80 -13.57
CA VAL A 131 9.96 4.58 -14.32
C VAL A 131 11.44 4.48 -14.70
N ALA A 132 12.18 5.58 -14.65
CA ALA A 132 13.64 5.61 -14.80
C ALA A 132 14.37 5.53 -13.44
N GLY A 133 13.64 5.69 -12.33
CA GLY A 133 14.13 5.69 -10.96
C GLY A 133 13.54 4.54 -10.13
N GLU A 134 12.79 4.87 -9.07
CA GLU A 134 12.32 3.90 -8.09
C GLU A 134 11.36 2.84 -8.66
N ALA A 135 10.61 3.16 -9.72
CA ALA A 135 9.68 2.22 -10.33
C ALA A 135 10.30 1.32 -11.41
N GLN A 136 11.61 1.41 -11.69
CA GLN A 136 12.26 0.71 -12.81
C GLN A 136 11.97 -0.79 -12.82
N ASP A 137 11.97 -1.46 -11.67
CA ASP A 137 11.69 -2.89 -11.51
C ASP A 137 10.20 -3.20 -11.26
N MET A 138 9.35 -2.17 -11.20
CA MET A 138 7.91 -2.25 -10.97
C MET A 138 7.08 -1.72 -12.15
N TYR A 139 7.67 -1.69 -13.35
CA TYR A 139 7.02 -1.17 -14.55
C TYR A 139 7.27 -2.06 -15.76
N TRP A 140 6.21 -2.32 -16.53
CA TRP A 140 6.28 -3.04 -17.78
C TRP A 140 6.28 -2.09 -18.99
N ALA A 141 7.42 -1.93 -19.66
CA ALA A 141 7.51 -1.12 -20.88
C ALA A 141 6.62 -1.66 -22.00
N TRP A 142 6.51 -2.99 -22.12
CA TRP A 142 5.69 -3.66 -23.14
C TRP A 142 4.18 -3.45 -22.95
N ASN A 143 3.73 -3.15 -21.72
CA ASN A 143 2.32 -2.91 -21.38
C ASN A 143 2.06 -1.47 -20.91
N SER A 144 3.10 -0.64 -20.81
CA SER A 144 3.03 0.74 -20.32
C SER A 144 2.31 0.88 -18.96
N GLY A 145 2.45 -0.12 -18.09
CA GLY A 145 1.75 -0.19 -16.82
C GLY A 145 2.62 -0.66 -15.65
N TYR A 146 2.21 -0.29 -14.43
CA TYR A 146 2.89 -0.68 -13.20
C TYR A 146 2.57 -2.13 -12.80
N ILE A 147 3.53 -2.79 -12.16
CA ILE A 147 3.32 -4.02 -11.42
C ILE A 147 2.80 -3.60 -10.04
N PHE A 148 1.61 -4.03 -9.67
CA PHE A 148 0.94 -3.62 -8.43
C PHE A 148 1.43 -4.39 -7.21
N VAL A 149 1.61 -5.71 -7.40
CA VAL A 149 2.18 -6.62 -6.41
C VAL A 149 3.18 -7.51 -7.11
N LYS A 150 4.39 -7.61 -6.57
CA LYS A 150 5.48 -8.43 -7.09
C LYS A 150 6.02 -9.31 -5.98
N MET A 151 5.99 -10.63 -6.21
CA MET A 151 6.53 -11.64 -5.32
C MET A 151 7.33 -12.64 -6.12
N GLU A 152 8.57 -12.87 -5.71
CA GLU A 152 9.48 -13.85 -6.32
C GLU A 152 10.07 -14.75 -5.25
N GLY A 153 10.48 -15.94 -5.66
CA GLY A 153 11.13 -16.86 -4.77
C GLY A 153 11.51 -18.17 -5.45
N ALA A 154 11.79 -19.17 -4.64
CA ALA A 154 12.09 -20.51 -5.12
C ALA A 154 11.20 -21.55 -4.44
N SER A 155 10.82 -22.59 -5.19
CA SER A 155 10.03 -23.72 -4.72
C SER A 155 10.49 -25.00 -5.41
N PRO A 156 10.74 -26.10 -4.68
CA PRO A 156 11.06 -27.39 -5.30
C PRO A 156 10.01 -27.89 -6.30
N GLN A 157 8.76 -27.40 -6.17
CA GLN A 157 7.66 -27.77 -7.06
C GLN A 157 7.64 -26.94 -8.35
N SER A 158 8.40 -25.84 -8.43
CA SER A 158 8.45 -25.05 -9.66
C SER A 158 9.19 -25.81 -10.77
N VAL A 159 8.61 -25.79 -11.97
CA VAL A 159 9.20 -26.37 -13.19
C VAL A 159 10.12 -25.38 -13.93
N GLU A 160 10.19 -24.14 -13.47
CA GLU A 160 11.06 -23.12 -14.05
C GLU A 160 12.53 -23.39 -13.70
N LYS A 161 13.43 -22.87 -14.54
CA LYS A 161 14.87 -22.96 -14.30
C LYS A 161 15.22 -22.45 -12.91
N ASN A 162 16.11 -23.14 -12.19
CA ASN A 162 16.51 -22.85 -10.82
C ASN A 162 15.34 -22.88 -9.81
N ASN A 163 14.27 -23.59 -10.13
CA ASN A 163 13.08 -23.74 -9.27
C ASN A 163 12.44 -22.40 -8.86
N ILE A 164 12.60 -21.34 -9.65
CA ILE A 164 12.05 -20.03 -9.34
C ILE A 164 10.53 -19.99 -9.54
N PHE A 165 9.85 -19.12 -8.81
CA PHE A 165 8.49 -18.68 -9.14
C PHE A 165 8.45 -17.15 -9.17
N MET A 166 7.54 -16.59 -10.01
CA MET A 166 7.40 -15.15 -10.21
C MET A 166 5.93 -14.76 -10.35
N TYR A 167 5.44 -13.95 -9.43
CA TYR A 167 4.08 -13.36 -9.50
C TYR A 167 4.20 -11.85 -9.62
N HIS A 168 4.11 -11.36 -10.85
CA HIS A 168 4.12 -9.93 -11.16
C HIS A 168 2.71 -9.54 -11.59
N ILE A 169 1.94 -9.00 -10.69
CA ILE A 169 0.53 -8.70 -10.90
C ILE A 169 0.34 -7.19 -11.10
N GLY A 170 -0.12 -6.82 -12.28
CA GLY A 170 -0.43 -5.45 -12.70
C GLY A 170 -1.71 -5.45 -13.54
N LEU A 171 -1.80 -4.57 -14.56
CA LEU A 171 -2.94 -4.40 -15.47
C LEU A 171 -4.08 -3.58 -14.85
N PHE A 172 -4.25 -2.36 -15.35
CA PHE A 172 -5.18 -1.34 -14.83
C PHE A 172 -6.45 -1.13 -15.67
N GLY A 173 -6.81 -2.08 -16.55
CA GLY A 173 -7.98 -1.99 -17.43
C GLY A 173 -7.66 -1.48 -18.86
N GLY A 174 -6.41 -1.07 -19.11
CA GLY A 174 -5.94 -0.62 -20.42
C GLY A 174 -6.18 0.86 -20.72
N ILE A 175 -5.76 1.29 -21.91
CA ILE A 175 -5.82 2.68 -22.37
C ILE A 175 -6.67 2.74 -23.66
N GLY A 176 -7.64 3.66 -23.70
CA GLY A 176 -8.50 3.87 -24.86
C GLY A 176 -9.21 2.59 -25.29
N ASN A 177 -9.00 2.17 -26.54
CA ASN A 177 -9.59 0.97 -27.12
C ASN A 177 -8.83 -0.33 -26.79
N LYS A 178 -7.61 -0.22 -26.22
CA LYS A 178 -6.81 -1.37 -25.79
C LYS A 178 -7.19 -1.77 -24.36
N LYS A 179 -8.22 -2.59 -24.25
CA LYS A 179 -8.68 -3.10 -22.95
C LYS A 179 -7.77 -4.22 -22.45
N THR A 180 -7.48 -4.20 -21.13
CA THR A 180 -6.80 -5.28 -20.43
C THR A 180 -7.65 -5.70 -19.22
N LEU A 181 -7.24 -6.76 -18.51
CA LEU A 181 -7.77 -7.06 -17.19
C LEU A 181 -7.54 -5.85 -16.26
N ASN A 182 -8.37 -5.72 -15.24
CA ASN A 182 -8.20 -4.73 -14.18
C ASN A 182 -7.94 -5.45 -12.85
N ASN A 183 -6.68 -5.46 -12.46
CA ASN A 183 -6.20 -6.08 -11.23
C ASN A 183 -6.03 -5.09 -10.08
N ILE A 184 -6.47 -3.84 -10.25
CA ILE A 184 -6.58 -2.88 -9.15
C ILE A 184 -7.56 -3.42 -8.14
N LYS A 185 -7.15 -3.47 -6.86
CA LYS A 185 -8.01 -3.90 -5.75
C LYS A 185 -8.03 -2.82 -4.66
N TYR A 186 -8.97 -2.95 -3.75
CA TYR A 186 -9.19 -2.00 -2.66
C TYR A 186 -9.16 -2.75 -1.34
N ALA A 187 -8.45 -2.21 -0.36
CA ALA A 187 -8.49 -2.66 1.01
C ALA A 187 -9.21 -1.63 1.88
N THR A 188 -10.07 -2.11 2.78
CA THR A 188 -10.69 -1.31 3.84
C THR A 188 -10.40 -2.00 5.17
N ILE A 189 -9.74 -1.26 6.07
CA ILE A 189 -9.24 -1.79 7.32
C ILE A 189 -9.85 -0.96 8.45
N ASN A 190 -10.63 -1.62 9.28
CA ASN A 190 -11.18 -1.05 10.51
C ASN A 190 -10.21 -1.35 11.66
N PHE A 191 -9.99 -0.37 12.55
CA PHE A 191 -9.11 -0.52 13.69
C PHE A 191 -9.81 -1.17 14.91
N GLY A 192 -11.04 -1.68 14.74
CA GLY A 192 -11.83 -2.22 15.85
C GLY A 192 -12.14 -1.13 16.89
N ASP A 193 -11.87 -1.43 18.15
CA ASP A 193 -12.03 -0.48 19.26
C ASP A 193 -10.87 0.53 19.37
N ALA A 194 -9.80 0.34 18.57
CA ALA A 194 -8.66 1.24 18.62
C ALA A 194 -8.93 2.55 17.87
N VAL A 195 -8.40 3.64 18.43
CA VAL A 195 -8.54 4.99 17.87
C VAL A 195 -7.18 5.64 17.76
N PHE A 196 -6.78 5.95 16.54
CA PHE A 196 -5.61 6.79 16.27
C PHE A 196 -5.98 8.28 16.43
N ARG A 197 -5.12 9.04 17.12
CA ARG A 197 -5.37 10.48 17.36
C ARG A 197 -4.31 11.33 16.67
N VAL A 198 -4.73 12.10 15.66
CA VAL A 198 -3.89 13.13 15.05
C VAL A 198 -3.97 14.39 15.92
N LYS A 199 -2.86 14.76 16.59
CA LYS A 199 -2.80 15.91 17.52
C LYS A 199 -1.90 17.04 17.03
N SER A 200 -0.78 16.71 16.38
CA SER A 200 0.25 17.66 15.90
C SER A 200 1.09 17.01 14.80
N ASP A 201 2.04 17.77 14.27
CA ASP A 201 3.01 17.27 13.27
C ASP A 201 4.05 16.31 13.87
N LYS A 202 4.20 16.33 15.20
CA LYS A 202 5.01 15.34 15.92
C LYS A 202 4.20 14.07 16.10
N ASN A 203 4.50 13.08 15.31
CA ASN A 203 3.85 11.79 15.36
C ASN A 203 4.36 11.01 16.59
N THR A 204 3.48 10.75 17.53
CA THR A 204 3.81 10.02 18.77
C THR A 204 3.37 8.56 18.74
N SER A 205 2.74 8.13 17.65
CA SER A 205 2.21 6.78 17.51
C SER A 205 2.26 6.33 16.05
N VAL A 206 2.29 5.03 15.83
CA VAL A 206 2.30 4.38 14.51
C VAL A 206 1.14 3.39 14.44
N VAL A 207 0.40 3.42 13.34
CA VAL A 207 -0.61 2.40 13.02
C VAL A 207 0.10 1.25 12.32
N HIS A 208 -0.07 0.03 12.81
CA HIS A 208 0.48 -1.18 12.24
C HIS A 208 -0.54 -1.89 11.36
N ILE A 209 -0.18 -2.14 10.12
CA ILE A 209 -0.95 -2.90 9.13
C ILE A 209 -0.14 -4.14 8.77
N LYS A 210 -0.66 -5.32 9.12
CA LYS A 210 -0.11 -6.58 8.65
C LYS A 210 -0.42 -6.74 7.17
N ALA A 211 0.60 -7.07 6.36
CA ALA A 211 0.47 -7.48 4.98
C ALA A 211 0.88 -8.96 4.85
N ASP A 212 -0.09 -9.85 4.71
CA ASP A 212 0.14 -11.29 4.64
C ASP A 212 0.37 -11.74 3.19
N ALA A 213 1.63 -11.88 2.79
CA ALA A 213 2.03 -12.31 1.46
C ALA A 213 1.53 -13.71 1.08
N LEU A 214 1.26 -14.60 2.06
CA LEU A 214 0.68 -15.91 1.79
C LEU A 214 -0.70 -15.81 1.12
N LYS A 215 -1.42 -14.71 1.34
CA LYS A 215 -2.71 -14.44 0.70
C LYS A 215 -2.63 -14.31 -0.83
N LEU A 216 -1.48 -14.03 -1.41
CA LEU A 216 -1.34 -14.10 -2.88
C LEU A 216 -1.59 -15.52 -3.40
N MET A 217 -1.17 -16.52 -2.61
CA MET A 217 -1.24 -17.93 -2.99
C MET A 217 -2.45 -18.65 -2.40
N ASN A 218 -2.97 -18.18 -1.26
CA ASN A 218 -4.03 -18.80 -0.49
C ASN A 218 -5.24 -17.87 -0.40
N GLY A 219 -6.32 -18.20 -1.07
CA GLY A 219 -7.54 -17.38 -1.07
C GLY A 219 -8.69 -18.08 -1.77
N GLN A 220 -9.46 -17.35 -2.55
CA GLN A 220 -10.48 -17.94 -3.42
C GLN A 220 -9.88 -18.94 -4.41
N THR A 221 -8.64 -18.68 -4.83
CA THR A 221 -7.84 -19.60 -5.65
C THR A 221 -6.58 -19.98 -4.88
N ASN A 222 -6.43 -21.28 -4.59
CA ASN A 222 -5.15 -21.79 -4.09
C ASN A 222 -4.20 -21.99 -5.26
N VAL A 223 -3.07 -21.26 -5.24
CA VAL A 223 -2.08 -21.28 -6.30
C VAL A 223 -1.21 -22.52 -6.18
N ASP A 224 -1.21 -23.35 -7.21
CA ASP A 224 -0.28 -24.47 -7.34
C ASP A 224 0.97 -23.99 -8.10
N ILE A 225 2.11 -23.92 -7.43
CA ILE A 225 3.37 -23.41 -8.00
C ILE A 225 3.83 -24.31 -9.15
N ALA A 226 3.60 -25.62 -9.08
CA ALA A 226 3.96 -26.54 -10.15
C ALA A 226 3.25 -26.23 -11.47
N LYS A 227 1.97 -25.79 -11.38
CA LYS A 227 1.15 -25.47 -12.55
C LYS A 227 1.27 -24.02 -12.99
N ASN A 228 1.58 -23.11 -12.06
CA ASN A 228 1.62 -21.67 -12.27
C ASN A 228 2.88 -21.06 -11.65
N PRO A 229 4.08 -21.46 -12.10
CA PRO A 229 5.32 -20.94 -11.51
C PRO A 229 5.58 -19.48 -11.91
N ALA A 230 5.08 -19.02 -13.05
CA ALA A 230 5.26 -17.65 -13.55
C ALA A 230 3.92 -17.04 -13.97
N VAL A 231 3.54 -15.94 -13.34
CA VAL A 231 2.30 -15.20 -13.68
C VAL A 231 2.62 -13.71 -13.79
N MET A 232 2.55 -13.18 -15.02
CA MET A 232 2.76 -11.75 -15.31
C MET A 232 1.53 -11.09 -15.93
N GLY A 233 0.54 -11.86 -16.34
CA GLY A 233 -0.67 -11.38 -17.00
C GLY A 233 -1.63 -12.53 -17.26
N GLY A 234 -2.61 -12.29 -18.13
CA GLY A 234 -3.63 -13.28 -18.46
C GLY A 234 -4.64 -13.52 -17.32
N PRO A 235 -5.64 -14.41 -17.54
CA PRO A 235 -6.76 -14.61 -16.61
C PRO A 235 -6.34 -15.04 -15.21
N PHE A 236 -5.24 -15.78 -15.08
CA PHE A 236 -4.77 -16.25 -13.78
C PHE A 236 -4.25 -15.11 -12.89
N SER A 237 -3.73 -14.02 -13.48
CA SER A 237 -3.33 -12.85 -12.72
C SER A 237 -4.50 -12.20 -11.98
N ALA A 238 -5.70 -12.24 -12.56
CA ALA A 238 -6.92 -11.73 -11.91
C ALA A 238 -7.29 -12.56 -10.67
N ARG A 239 -7.09 -13.87 -10.71
CA ARG A 239 -7.33 -14.75 -9.55
C ARG A 239 -6.38 -14.44 -8.39
N ILE A 240 -5.10 -14.20 -8.69
CA ILE A 240 -4.13 -13.75 -7.67
C ILE A 240 -4.52 -12.36 -7.15
N ALA A 241 -5.04 -11.48 -8.02
CA ALA A 241 -5.50 -10.16 -7.60
C ALA A 241 -6.71 -10.25 -6.64
N GLU A 242 -7.63 -11.15 -6.86
CA GLU A 242 -8.74 -11.43 -5.94
C GLU A 242 -8.23 -11.93 -4.59
N ASN A 243 -7.22 -12.77 -4.60
CA ASN A 243 -6.59 -13.27 -3.38
C ASN A 243 -5.95 -12.14 -2.57
N TYR A 244 -5.07 -11.32 -3.17
CA TYR A 244 -4.33 -10.30 -2.41
C TYR A 244 -5.20 -9.13 -1.93
N GLN A 245 -6.43 -9.00 -2.41
CA GLN A 245 -7.38 -8.03 -1.86
C GLN A 245 -7.57 -8.20 -0.35
N THR A 246 -7.39 -9.41 0.16
CA THR A 246 -7.60 -9.76 1.57
C THR A 246 -6.29 -9.82 2.38
N MET A 247 -5.15 -9.40 1.79
CA MET A 247 -3.87 -9.57 2.47
C MET A 247 -3.60 -8.59 3.62
N PHE A 248 -4.39 -7.50 3.72
CA PHE A 248 -4.15 -6.46 4.72
C PHE A 248 -5.10 -6.55 5.91
N SER A 249 -4.56 -6.38 7.09
CA SER A 249 -5.35 -6.32 8.35
C SER A 249 -4.69 -5.38 9.35
N PHE A 250 -5.49 -4.81 10.26
CA PHE A 250 -5.00 -4.04 11.38
C PHE A 250 -4.31 -4.95 12.41
N SER A 251 -3.12 -4.57 12.89
CA SER A 251 -2.39 -5.33 13.90
C SER A 251 -2.13 -4.55 15.18
N GLY A 252 -2.32 -3.23 15.21
CA GLY A 252 -2.20 -2.46 16.42
C GLY A 252 -1.79 -1.00 16.23
N ILE A 253 -1.65 -0.29 17.34
CA ILE A 253 -1.08 1.06 17.41
C ILE A 253 0.02 1.01 18.48
N SER A 254 1.24 1.40 18.11
CA SER A 254 2.38 1.50 19.01
C SER A 254 2.84 2.95 19.18
N PRO A 255 3.58 3.28 20.28
CA PRO A 255 4.32 4.54 20.33
C PRO A 255 5.33 4.64 19.17
N ALA A 256 5.51 5.83 18.59
CA ALA A 256 6.59 6.07 17.65
C ALA A 256 7.93 6.01 18.41
N PHE A 257 8.83 5.13 17.98
CA PHE A 257 10.19 5.10 18.51
C PHE A 257 10.91 6.39 18.12
N SER A 258 11.41 7.16 19.10
CA SER A 258 12.36 8.22 18.79
C SER A 258 13.68 7.56 18.33
N VAL A 259 14.10 7.84 17.13
CA VAL A 259 15.37 7.31 16.52
C VAL A 259 16.59 7.62 17.40
N ASN A 260 16.48 8.56 18.37
CA ASN A 260 17.53 8.93 19.29
C ASN A 260 17.85 7.92 20.41
N ALA A 261 16.99 6.96 20.71
CA ALA A 261 17.23 5.97 21.77
C ALA A 261 18.12 4.80 21.27
N ALA A 262 17.90 4.34 20.05
CA ALA A 262 18.63 3.20 19.52
C ALA A 262 20.11 3.49 19.18
N ASN A 263 20.48 4.75 18.92
CA ASN A 263 21.86 5.14 18.67
C ASN A 263 22.69 5.38 19.93
N LYS A 264 22.07 5.68 21.07
CA LYS A 264 22.80 5.82 22.35
C LYS A 264 23.22 4.47 22.94
N GLU A 265 22.40 3.44 22.77
CA GLU A 265 22.73 2.09 23.24
C GLU A 265 23.84 1.41 22.42
N LYS A 266 23.92 1.70 21.11
CA LYS A 266 24.98 1.17 20.22
C LYS A 266 26.33 1.88 20.38
N LEU A 267 26.38 3.09 20.93
CA LEU A 267 27.61 3.89 21.08
C LEU A 267 28.21 3.81 22.48
N GLY A 268 27.62 3.09 23.44
CA GLY A 268 28.20 2.87 24.78
C GLY A 268 28.53 4.17 25.52
N MET A 269 27.82 5.26 25.25
CA MET A 269 28.04 6.55 25.92
C MET A 269 27.05 6.66 27.07
N ASN A 270 27.55 6.37 28.30
CA ASN A 270 26.89 6.70 29.56
C ASN A 270 26.95 8.22 29.81
#